data_73c7184543640745bc53aa07edc528ed
#
_entry.id   73c7184543640745bc53aa07edc528ed
#
_cell.length_a   1.000
_cell.length_b   1.000
_cell.length_c   1.000
_cell.angle_alpha   90.00
_cell.angle_beta   90.00
_cell.angle_gamma   90.00
#
_symmetry.space_group_name_H-M   'P 1'
#
loop_
_entity.id
_entity.type
_entity.pdbx_description
1 polymer ?
#
loop_
_entity_poly.entity_id
_entity_poly.type
_entity_poly.pdbx_seq_one_letter_code
_entity_poly.pdbx_strand_id
1 'polypeptide(L)'
;MRYQFATVRGDSFDDNWLVIAGTVTTPVGSWSFVDPCLLTHEAREVAVWLRAVAAGAVAVTEPDAEGELSPDASFIEPLVAFSLAGRSEGGAAVIRIHLSLQAAPPWQQGDDRAGIHQYVVEVRMDAAALLHAADQWDLALTSFPPR
;
A
#
# COMPACT_ATOMS: atom_id res chain seq x y z
N MET A 1 4.27 -12.58 3.61
CA MET A 1 5.37 -11.96 2.82
C MET A 1 6.47 -12.97 2.59
N ARG A 2 7.11 -12.97 1.43
CA ARG A 2 8.29 -13.79 1.10
C ARG A 2 9.04 -13.12 -0.05
N TYR A 3 10.32 -13.46 -0.24
CA TYR A 3 11.01 -13.07 -1.48
C TYR A 3 10.39 -13.76 -2.70
N GLN A 4 10.44 -13.09 -3.85
CA GLN A 4 10.00 -13.67 -5.13
C GLN A 4 10.85 -14.90 -5.49
N PHE A 5 12.17 -14.80 -5.31
CA PHE A 5 13.09 -15.92 -5.53
C PHE A 5 13.63 -16.47 -4.21
N ALA A 6 13.61 -17.79 -4.06
CA ALA A 6 14.09 -18.45 -2.83
C ALA A 6 15.60 -18.28 -2.62
N THR A 7 16.37 -18.18 -3.72
CA THR A 7 17.84 -18.04 -3.72
C THR A 7 18.25 -16.74 -4.40
N VAL A 8 19.33 -16.14 -3.91
CA VAL A 8 19.96 -14.98 -4.53
C VAL A 8 20.52 -15.37 -5.90
N ARG A 9 20.17 -14.60 -6.92
CA ARG A 9 20.55 -14.82 -8.33
C ARG A 9 21.70 -13.94 -8.79
N GLY A 10 22.08 -12.95 -7.97
CA GLY A 10 23.12 -11.97 -8.26
C GLY A 10 22.64 -10.74 -9.01
N ASP A 11 21.33 -10.58 -9.13
CA ASP A 11 20.69 -9.35 -9.62
C ASP A 11 20.07 -8.59 -8.44
N SER A 12 20.67 -7.48 -8.07
CA SER A 12 20.24 -6.70 -6.91
C SER A 12 18.84 -6.11 -7.04
N PHE A 13 18.31 -5.99 -8.26
CA PHE A 13 16.94 -5.56 -8.50
C PHE A 13 15.98 -6.74 -8.34
N ASP A 14 16.19 -7.81 -9.09
CA ASP A 14 15.32 -8.99 -9.07
C ASP A 14 15.31 -9.73 -7.72
N ASP A 15 16.46 -9.78 -7.04
CA ASP A 15 16.60 -10.48 -5.77
C ASP A 15 15.87 -9.80 -4.60
N ASN A 16 15.50 -8.52 -4.77
CA ASN A 16 14.87 -7.70 -3.74
C ASN A 16 13.33 -7.61 -3.84
N TRP A 17 12.71 -8.26 -4.81
CA TRP A 17 11.24 -8.31 -4.90
C TRP A 17 10.63 -9.13 -3.77
N LEU A 18 9.64 -8.52 -3.12
CA LEU A 18 8.80 -9.16 -2.10
C LEU A 18 7.42 -9.49 -2.66
N VAL A 19 7.04 -10.75 -2.54
CA VAL A 19 5.67 -11.19 -2.77
C VAL A 19 4.85 -10.88 -1.53
N ILE A 20 3.82 -10.08 -1.69
CA ILE A 20 2.89 -9.70 -0.65
C ILE A 20 1.60 -10.51 -0.81
N ALA A 21 1.12 -11.07 0.28
CA ALA A 21 -0.23 -11.62 0.37
C ALA A 21 -1.11 -10.60 1.09
N GLY A 22 -2.14 -10.14 0.43
CA GLY A 22 -3.13 -9.21 0.98
C GLY A 22 -4.52 -9.82 1.01
N THR A 23 -5.29 -9.49 2.05
CA THR A 23 -6.72 -9.78 2.14
C THR A 23 -7.46 -8.48 2.38
N VAL A 24 -8.48 -8.23 1.58
CA VAL A 24 -9.29 -7.01 1.63
C VAL A 24 -10.73 -7.42 1.97
N THR A 25 -11.30 -6.72 2.94
CA THR A 25 -12.71 -6.90 3.33
C THR A 25 -13.40 -5.54 3.30
N THR A 26 -14.46 -5.44 2.54
CA THR A 26 -15.29 -4.25 2.40
C THR A 26 -16.77 -4.61 2.55
N PRO A 27 -17.67 -3.64 2.74
CA PRO A 27 -19.11 -3.92 2.77
C PRO A 27 -19.66 -4.58 1.49
N VAL A 28 -18.96 -4.40 0.35
CA VAL A 28 -19.40 -4.92 -0.96
C VAL A 28 -18.76 -6.25 -1.33
N GLY A 29 -17.79 -6.74 -0.56
CA GLY A 29 -17.15 -8.03 -0.80
C GLY A 29 -15.77 -8.16 -0.20
N SER A 30 -15.23 -9.37 -0.28
CA SER A 30 -13.89 -9.70 0.19
C SER A 30 -13.13 -10.45 -0.90
N TRP A 31 -11.82 -10.17 -1.01
CA TRP A 31 -10.92 -10.87 -1.92
C TRP A 31 -9.50 -10.92 -1.35
N SER A 32 -8.66 -11.71 -1.98
CA SER A 32 -7.25 -11.79 -1.62
C SER A 32 -6.39 -11.76 -2.88
N PHE A 33 -5.18 -11.26 -2.74
CA PHE A 33 -4.17 -11.30 -3.79
C PHE A 33 -2.83 -11.79 -3.24
N VAL A 34 -2.00 -12.34 -4.11
CA VAL A 34 -0.62 -12.76 -3.80
C VAL A 34 0.22 -12.48 -5.03
N ASP A 35 1.07 -11.45 -4.97
CA ASP A 35 1.86 -11.02 -6.13
C ASP A 35 3.19 -10.38 -5.70
N PRO A 36 4.24 -10.38 -6.53
CA PRO A 36 5.38 -9.47 -6.37
C PRO A 36 4.87 -8.04 -6.37
N CYS A 37 5.13 -7.31 -5.30
CA CYS A 37 4.44 -6.05 -5.05
C CYS A 37 5.38 -4.91 -4.70
N LEU A 38 6.41 -5.19 -3.91
CA LEU A 38 7.32 -4.18 -3.39
C LEU A 38 8.77 -4.67 -3.45
N LEU A 39 9.67 -3.77 -3.76
CA LEU A 39 11.09 -3.98 -3.46
C LEU A 39 11.33 -3.82 -1.95
N THR A 40 12.40 -4.42 -1.44
CA THR A 40 12.72 -4.38 0.01
C THR A 40 12.88 -2.96 0.54
N HIS A 41 13.38 -2.01 -0.26
CA HIS A 41 13.47 -0.59 0.13
C HIS A 41 12.10 0.09 0.11
N GLU A 42 11.28 -0.15 -0.92
CA GLU A 42 9.91 0.38 -1.01
C GLU A 42 9.04 -0.10 0.16
N ALA A 43 9.19 -1.39 0.53
CA ALA A 43 8.48 -1.91 1.69
C ALA A 43 8.81 -1.15 2.99
N ARG A 44 10.04 -0.64 3.15
CA ARG A 44 10.41 0.22 4.29
C ARG A 44 9.75 1.59 4.22
N GLU A 45 9.55 2.13 3.02
CA GLU A 45 8.89 3.43 2.83
C GLU A 45 7.44 3.41 3.32
N VAL A 46 6.76 2.26 3.29
CA VAL A 46 5.40 2.11 3.84
C VAL A 46 5.36 2.49 5.32
N ALA A 47 6.28 1.95 6.14
CA ALA A 47 6.33 2.28 7.57
C ALA A 47 6.71 3.75 7.82
N VAL A 48 7.62 4.29 7.01
CA VAL A 48 7.99 5.71 7.06
C VAL A 48 6.79 6.60 6.78
N TRP A 49 6.01 6.27 5.74
CA TRP A 49 4.81 7.00 5.38
C TRP A 49 3.74 6.93 6.48
N LEU A 50 3.47 5.76 7.05
CA LEU A 50 2.52 5.61 8.16
C LEU A 50 2.90 6.48 9.37
N ARG A 51 4.19 6.54 9.71
CA ARG A 51 4.68 7.40 10.80
C ARG A 51 4.53 8.89 10.45
N ALA A 52 4.79 9.27 9.21
CA ALA A 52 4.59 10.65 8.75
C ALA A 52 3.11 11.06 8.83
N VAL A 53 2.17 10.16 8.47
CA VAL A 53 0.74 10.40 8.64
C VAL A 53 0.39 10.56 10.13
N ALA A 54 0.92 9.70 11.01
CA ALA A 54 0.70 9.79 12.46
C ALA A 54 1.20 11.11 13.03
N ALA A 55 2.32 11.63 12.53
CA ALA A 55 2.91 12.91 12.93
C ALA A 55 2.21 14.13 12.31
N GLY A 56 1.23 13.96 11.41
CA GLY A 56 0.57 15.06 10.72
C GLY A 56 1.41 15.71 9.61
N ALA A 57 2.46 15.04 9.15
CA ALA A 57 3.40 15.56 8.15
C ALA A 57 2.99 15.27 6.69
N VAL A 58 1.93 14.51 6.48
CA VAL A 58 1.40 14.20 5.14
C VAL A 58 0.19 15.09 4.84
N ALA A 59 0.19 15.72 3.66
CA ALA A 59 -0.92 16.52 3.18
C ALA A 59 -2.08 15.62 2.70
N VAL A 60 -3.29 16.17 2.73
CA VAL A 60 -4.46 15.51 2.13
C VAL A 60 -4.31 15.51 0.61
N THR A 61 -4.55 14.37 -0.01
CA THR A 61 -4.61 14.23 -1.46
C THR A 61 -6.02 14.48 -1.95
N GLU A 62 -6.20 15.56 -2.69
CA GLU A 62 -7.47 15.87 -3.36
C GLU A 62 -7.49 15.28 -4.77
N PRO A 63 -8.67 14.84 -5.27
CA PRO A 63 -8.82 14.49 -6.68
C PRO A 63 -8.49 15.69 -7.58
N ASP A 64 -7.96 15.42 -8.75
CA ASP A 64 -7.73 16.43 -9.77
C ASP A 64 -9.04 16.89 -10.45
N ALA A 65 -8.92 17.69 -11.52
CA ALA A 65 -10.08 18.22 -12.24
C ALA A 65 -10.92 17.15 -12.94
N GLU A 66 -10.33 16.02 -13.26
CA GLU A 66 -10.95 14.84 -13.86
C GLU A 66 -11.51 13.88 -12.80
N GLY A 67 -11.23 14.15 -11.51
CA GLY A 67 -11.63 13.33 -10.37
C GLY A 67 -10.66 12.18 -10.09
N GLU A 68 -9.49 12.20 -10.70
CA GLU A 68 -8.47 11.15 -10.51
C GLU A 68 -7.60 11.43 -9.29
N LEU A 69 -7.15 10.35 -8.65
CA LEU A 69 -6.32 10.39 -7.45
C LEU A 69 -4.87 10.03 -7.77
N SER A 70 -3.96 10.90 -7.35
CA SER A 70 -2.51 10.64 -7.39
C SER A 70 -2.00 10.30 -5.99
N PRO A 71 -1.63 9.04 -5.70
CA PRO A 71 -1.19 8.64 -4.36
C PRO A 71 0.14 9.28 -3.96
N ASP A 72 0.29 9.58 -2.65
CA ASP A 72 1.54 10.10 -2.07
C ASP A 72 2.66 9.07 -2.05
N ALA A 73 2.32 7.84 -1.68
CA ALA A 73 3.24 6.73 -1.65
C ALA A 73 2.83 5.74 -2.74
N SER A 74 3.59 5.72 -3.83
CA SER A 74 3.44 4.80 -4.96
C SER A 74 4.76 4.10 -5.24
N PHE A 75 4.69 2.92 -5.84
CA PHE A 75 5.81 2.00 -6.00
C PHE A 75 5.94 1.58 -7.45
N ILE A 76 7.06 0.94 -7.79
CA ILE A 76 7.35 0.49 -9.16
C ILE A 76 6.22 -0.40 -9.68
N GLU A 77 5.80 -1.41 -8.88
CA GLU A 77 4.60 -2.17 -9.20
C GLU A 77 3.38 -1.48 -8.58
N PRO A 78 2.43 -1.01 -9.40
CA PRO A 78 1.33 -0.18 -8.92
C PRO A 78 0.18 -0.98 -8.27
N LEU A 79 0.47 -2.17 -7.73
CA LEU A 79 -0.54 -3.02 -7.11
C LEU A 79 -1.15 -2.36 -5.88
N VAL A 80 -0.32 -1.73 -5.06
CA VAL A 80 -0.72 -1.00 -3.87
C VAL A 80 -0.08 0.38 -3.85
N ALA A 81 -0.81 1.36 -3.37
CA ALA A 81 -0.31 2.71 -3.11
C ALA A 81 -1.14 3.34 -1.99
N PHE A 82 -0.68 4.47 -1.45
CA PHE A 82 -1.33 5.08 -0.29
C PHE A 82 -1.46 6.59 -0.46
N SER A 83 -2.58 7.14 0.03
CA SER A 83 -2.78 8.58 0.17
C SER A 83 -3.60 8.90 1.42
N LEU A 84 -3.53 10.14 1.87
CA LEU A 84 -4.34 10.65 2.96
C LEU A 84 -5.61 11.29 2.38
N ALA A 85 -6.79 10.75 2.73
CA ALA A 85 -8.08 11.31 2.32
C ALA A 85 -8.50 12.50 3.19
N GLY A 86 -8.08 12.51 4.46
CA GLY A 86 -8.46 13.54 5.40
C GLY A 86 -8.23 13.14 6.84
N ARG A 87 -8.75 13.96 7.74
CA ARG A 87 -8.78 13.67 9.17
C ARG A 87 -10.20 13.84 9.70
N SER A 88 -10.63 12.93 10.56
CA SER A 88 -11.92 13.03 11.23
C SER A 88 -11.89 14.14 12.29
N GLU A 89 -13.06 14.56 12.79
CA GLU A 89 -13.19 15.56 13.88
C GLU A 89 -12.40 15.16 15.13
N GLY A 90 -12.25 13.84 15.41
CA GLY A 90 -11.43 13.32 16.50
C GLY A 90 -9.93 13.20 16.16
N GLY A 91 -9.47 13.72 15.00
CA GLY A 91 -8.07 13.71 14.60
C GLY A 91 -7.56 12.41 14.00
N ALA A 92 -8.38 11.35 13.91
CA ALA A 92 -7.99 10.12 13.24
C ALA A 92 -7.81 10.35 11.73
N ALA A 93 -6.74 9.79 11.17
CA ALA A 93 -6.49 9.83 9.75
C ALA A 93 -7.46 8.90 9.00
N VAL A 94 -7.94 9.35 7.85
CA VAL A 94 -8.61 8.51 6.86
C VAL A 94 -7.62 8.29 5.74
N ILE A 95 -7.05 7.11 5.67
CA ILE A 95 -6.09 6.74 4.62
C ILE A 95 -6.80 5.99 3.51
N ARG A 96 -6.40 6.26 2.27
CA ARG A 96 -6.79 5.48 1.09
C ARG A 96 -5.71 4.46 0.80
N ILE A 97 -6.12 3.23 0.68
CA ILE A 97 -5.30 2.15 0.13
C ILE A 97 -5.77 1.99 -1.31
N HIS A 98 -4.91 2.35 -2.25
CA HIS A 98 -5.14 2.19 -3.68
C HIS A 98 -4.78 0.78 -4.08
N LEU A 99 -5.68 0.09 -4.77
CA LEU A 99 -5.51 -1.30 -5.19
C LEU A 99 -5.71 -1.39 -6.70
N SER A 100 -4.69 -1.87 -7.39
CA SER A 100 -4.69 -1.92 -8.86
C SER A 100 -4.27 -3.30 -9.36
N LEU A 101 -4.55 -3.59 -10.62
CA LEU A 101 -4.17 -4.83 -11.29
C LEU A 101 -4.62 -6.07 -10.48
N GLN A 102 -3.70 -6.96 -10.11
CA GLN A 102 -4.00 -8.19 -9.36
C GLN A 102 -4.48 -7.94 -7.93
N ALA A 103 -4.19 -6.76 -7.37
CA ALA A 103 -4.70 -6.35 -6.06
C ALA A 103 -6.11 -5.75 -6.12
N ALA A 104 -6.58 -5.33 -7.31
CA ALA A 104 -7.94 -4.84 -7.50
C ALA A 104 -8.98 -5.96 -7.27
N PRO A 105 -10.22 -5.61 -6.90
CA PRO A 105 -11.26 -6.61 -6.71
C PRO A 105 -11.57 -7.36 -8.02
N PRO A 106 -11.93 -8.66 -7.94
CA PRO A 106 -12.16 -9.48 -9.13
C PRO A 106 -13.16 -8.91 -10.14
N TRP A 107 -14.15 -8.15 -9.65
CA TRP A 107 -15.16 -7.52 -10.52
C TRP A 107 -14.66 -6.26 -11.26
N GLN A 108 -13.44 -5.81 -10.98
CA GLN A 108 -12.78 -4.74 -11.73
C GLN A 108 -11.57 -5.22 -12.54
N GLN A 109 -11.11 -6.44 -12.32
CA GLN A 109 -10.01 -6.99 -13.09
C GLN A 109 -10.43 -7.21 -14.54
N GLY A 110 -9.64 -6.70 -15.49
CA GLY A 110 -9.92 -6.76 -16.91
C GLY A 110 -10.83 -5.64 -17.44
N ASP A 111 -11.19 -4.67 -16.61
CA ASP A 111 -11.80 -3.43 -17.09
C ASP A 111 -10.68 -2.43 -17.47
N ASP A 112 -10.46 -2.27 -18.79
CA ASP A 112 -9.47 -1.32 -19.33
C ASP A 112 -9.77 0.15 -18.99
N ARG A 113 -10.96 0.43 -18.43
CA ARG A 113 -11.35 1.76 -17.95
C ARG A 113 -11.00 1.98 -16.48
N ALA A 114 -10.68 0.94 -15.74
CA ALA A 114 -10.22 1.04 -14.37
C ALA A 114 -8.80 1.60 -14.37
N GLY A 115 -8.68 2.92 -14.20
CA GLY A 115 -7.38 3.60 -14.10
C GLY A 115 -6.55 3.06 -12.95
N ILE A 116 -5.23 3.03 -13.14
CA ILE A 116 -4.27 2.67 -12.08
C ILE A 116 -4.48 3.63 -10.90
N HIS A 117 -4.51 3.09 -9.69
CA HIS A 117 -4.73 3.81 -8.42
C HIS A 117 -6.14 4.38 -8.18
N GLN A 118 -7.11 4.11 -9.06
CA GLN A 118 -8.43 4.72 -8.92
C GLN A 118 -9.40 3.89 -8.04
N TYR A 119 -9.15 2.59 -7.84
CA TYR A 119 -9.91 1.84 -6.84
C TYR A 119 -9.28 2.01 -5.46
N VAL A 120 -10.05 2.52 -4.51
CA VAL A 120 -9.56 2.81 -3.16
C VAL A 120 -10.42 2.15 -2.08
N VAL A 121 -9.75 1.73 -1.01
CA VAL A 121 -10.39 1.33 0.25
C VAL A 121 -9.96 2.33 1.31
N GLU A 122 -10.92 2.95 1.98
CA GLU A 122 -10.63 3.89 3.04
C GLU A 122 -10.60 3.17 4.40
N VAL A 123 -9.55 3.47 5.17
CA VAL A 123 -9.36 2.95 6.53
C VAL A 123 -9.13 4.12 7.47
N ARG A 124 -9.91 4.15 8.56
CA ARG A 124 -9.74 5.14 9.61
C ARG A 124 -8.80 4.62 10.69
N MET A 125 -7.76 5.37 10.97
CA MET A 125 -6.74 5.01 11.96
C MET A 125 -6.34 6.23 12.79
N ASP A 126 -6.32 6.08 14.11
CA ASP A 126 -5.71 7.08 14.98
C ASP A 126 -4.17 6.99 14.95
N ALA A 127 -3.50 7.94 15.57
CA ALA A 127 -2.03 7.98 15.57
C ALA A 127 -1.41 6.73 16.21
N ALA A 128 -2.02 6.19 17.26
CA ALA A 128 -1.52 4.99 17.93
C ALA A 128 -1.63 3.74 17.02
N ALA A 129 -2.76 3.59 16.32
CA ALA A 129 -2.95 2.51 15.36
C ALA A 129 -1.98 2.59 14.18
N LEU A 130 -1.72 3.80 13.66
CA LEU A 130 -0.75 4.04 12.59
C LEU A 130 0.67 3.66 13.02
N LEU A 131 1.10 4.09 14.21
CA LEU A 131 2.41 3.74 14.75
C LEU A 131 2.53 2.24 14.99
N HIS A 132 1.50 1.62 15.56
CA HIS A 132 1.48 0.17 15.76
C HIS A 132 1.58 -0.59 14.43
N ALA A 133 0.83 -0.17 13.41
CA ALA A 133 0.90 -0.78 12.08
C ALA A 133 2.31 -0.64 11.47
N ALA A 134 2.93 0.52 11.59
CA ALA A 134 4.30 0.75 11.12
C ALA A 134 5.31 -0.15 11.84
N ASP A 135 5.19 -0.30 13.15
CA ASP A 135 6.09 -1.15 13.96
C ASP A 135 5.92 -2.63 13.63
N GLN A 136 4.67 -3.11 13.46
CA GLN A 136 4.40 -4.48 13.03
C GLN A 136 4.92 -4.77 11.61
N TRP A 137 4.82 -3.78 10.72
CA TRP A 137 5.34 -3.88 9.37
C TRP A 137 6.88 -3.96 9.37
N ASP A 138 7.55 -3.08 10.11
CA ASP A 138 9.02 -3.12 10.24
C ASP A 138 9.49 -4.44 10.87
N LEU A 139 8.79 -4.93 11.90
CA LEU A 139 9.10 -6.22 12.53
C LEU A 139 9.01 -7.36 11.50
N ALA A 140 7.97 -7.37 10.68
CA ALA A 140 7.84 -8.36 9.61
C ALA A 140 8.98 -8.28 8.59
N LEU A 141 9.47 -7.06 8.28
CA LEU A 141 10.57 -6.82 7.35
C LEU A 141 11.94 -7.24 7.89
N THR A 142 12.11 -7.48 9.18
CA THR A 142 13.39 -7.96 9.74
C THR A 142 13.82 -9.31 9.15
N SER A 143 12.85 -10.11 8.69
CA SER A 143 13.10 -11.39 8.02
C SER A 143 13.48 -11.25 6.53
N PHE A 144 13.44 -10.02 6.00
CA PHE A 144 13.65 -9.72 4.59
C PHE A 144 14.67 -8.57 4.41
N PRO A 145 15.95 -8.76 4.81
CA PRO A 145 16.99 -7.77 4.55
C PRO A 145 17.24 -7.63 3.04
N PRO A 146 17.77 -6.49 2.56
CA PRO A 146 18.22 -6.36 1.17
C PRO A 146 19.20 -7.46 0.79
N ARG A 147 19.11 -7.93 -0.46
CA ARG A 147 19.96 -8.98 -1.03
C ARG A 147 20.89 -8.44 -2.10
#